data_d8b7509596b4331fadb52896f7a4ae12
#
_entry.id   d8b7509596b4331fadb52896f7a4ae12
#
_cell.length_a   1.000
_cell.length_b   1.000
_cell.length_c   1.000
_cell.angle_alpha   90.00
_cell.angle_beta   90.00
_cell.angle_gamma   90.00
#
_symmetry.space_group_name_H-M   'P 1'
#
loop_
_entity.id
_entity.type
_entity.pdbx_description
1 polymer ?
#
loop_
_entity_poly.entity_id
_entity_poly.type
_entity_poly.pdbx_seq_one_letter_code
_entity_poly.pdbx_strand_id
1 'polypeptide(L)'
;MLKICTVYFDGFYSPDYITRLHDSLRKNSTIDFQFICLSDTDVKADLVLPYNHNSNIVKHWHKLKFFSPQFAYQNPGDDIIIMDIDQVIVNNIDDLLNYPVEQNELVTYGQWWTDRLKFNGGFYKFKSGSLRKIWDDFVLNPEFWQLHYYNKGIVHKKYYGEQNYVNNKVNEHNYKLTLTPSEWITKYTDNYKENLKLNKMYMQKFNTDYMILDKEVNDKLKVIHFTGVGRKINENYLL
;
A
#
# COMPACT_ATOMS: atom_id res chain seq x y z
N MET A 1 -8.35 -4.76 17.33
CA MET A 1 -7.61 -5.84 16.62
C MET A 1 -6.88 -5.22 15.45
N LEU A 2 -5.71 -5.76 15.07
CA LEU A 2 -5.00 -5.34 13.85
C LEU A 2 -5.50 -6.16 12.66
N LYS A 3 -5.88 -5.48 11.57
CA LYS A 3 -6.26 -6.11 10.29
C LYS A 3 -5.32 -5.64 9.20
N ILE A 4 -4.69 -6.59 8.52
CA ILE A 4 -3.85 -6.32 7.34
C ILE A 4 -4.64 -6.76 6.12
N CYS A 5 -4.94 -5.80 5.25
CA CYS A 5 -5.84 -5.94 4.13
C CYS A 5 -5.09 -5.79 2.80
N THR A 6 -5.45 -6.58 1.82
CA THR A 6 -4.89 -6.48 0.48
C THR A 6 -5.94 -6.78 -0.58
N VAL A 7 -5.60 -6.50 -1.85
CA VAL A 7 -6.46 -6.77 -3.00
C VAL A 7 -5.70 -7.59 -4.03
N TYR A 8 -6.27 -8.71 -4.43
CA TYR A 8 -5.77 -9.52 -5.53
C TYR A 8 -6.80 -9.57 -6.66
N PHE A 9 -6.36 -9.43 -7.89
CA PHE A 9 -7.17 -9.62 -9.09
C PHE A 9 -6.38 -10.38 -10.15
N ASP A 10 -7.05 -11.31 -10.80
CA ASP A 10 -6.45 -12.17 -11.81
C ASP A 10 -5.90 -11.42 -13.03
N GLY A 11 -4.93 -12.07 -13.67
CA GLY A 11 -4.36 -11.63 -14.95
C GLY A 11 -3.22 -10.61 -14.85
N PHE A 12 -2.84 -10.20 -13.64
CA PHE A 12 -1.74 -9.25 -13.44
C PHE A 12 -0.57 -9.85 -12.66
N TYR A 13 -0.88 -10.51 -11.54
CA TYR A 13 0.07 -11.20 -10.67
C TYR A 13 -0.38 -12.63 -10.46
N SER A 14 0.57 -13.54 -10.16
CA SER A 14 0.24 -14.88 -9.67
C SER A 14 -0.35 -14.81 -8.26
N PRO A 15 -1.26 -15.74 -7.88
CA PRO A 15 -1.73 -15.90 -6.50
C PRO A 15 -0.58 -16.06 -5.49
N ASP A 16 0.59 -16.53 -5.92
CA ASP A 16 1.79 -16.66 -5.09
C ASP A 16 2.22 -15.34 -4.43
N TYR A 17 1.88 -14.19 -5.03
CA TYR A 17 2.16 -12.89 -4.42
C TYR A 17 1.44 -12.72 -3.09
N ILE A 18 0.21 -13.22 -2.98
CA ILE A 18 -0.54 -13.21 -1.72
C ILE A 18 0.10 -14.15 -0.72
N THR A 19 0.43 -15.38 -1.14
CA THR A 19 1.11 -16.37 -0.29
C THR A 19 2.41 -15.81 0.27
N ARG A 20 3.22 -15.17 -0.56
CA ARG A 20 4.49 -14.56 -0.15
C ARG A 20 4.30 -13.41 0.83
N LEU A 21 3.36 -12.51 0.55
CA LEU A 21 3.06 -11.40 1.46
C LEU A 21 2.59 -11.94 2.82
N HIS A 22 1.62 -12.86 2.82
CA HIS A 22 1.13 -13.51 4.03
C HIS A 22 2.27 -14.16 4.84
N ASP A 23 3.06 -15.02 4.20
CA ASP A 23 4.10 -15.79 4.89
C ASP A 23 5.23 -14.91 5.37
N SER A 24 5.63 -13.91 4.59
CA SER A 24 6.66 -12.96 5.02
C SER A 24 6.19 -12.09 6.19
N LEU A 25 4.92 -11.67 6.23
CA LEU A 25 4.33 -10.96 7.37
C LEU A 25 4.33 -11.85 8.63
N ARG A 26 3.88 -13.12 8.51
CA ARG A 26 3.87 -14.07 9.64
C ARG A 26 5.27 -14.38 10.14
N LYS A 27 6.24 -14.53 9.23
CA LYS A 27 7.63 -14.82 9.58
C LYS A 27 8.33 -13.66 10.30
N ASN A 28 8.02 -12.43 9.92
CA ASN A 28 8.74 -11.24 10.36
C ASN A 28 7.94 -10.39 11.38
N SER A 29 6.86 -10.92 11.95
CA SER A 29 6.07 -10.24 12.98
C SER A 29 5.83 -11.13 14.17
N THR A 30 5.89 -10.54 15.37
CA THR A 30 5.42 -11.16 16.62
C THR A 30 4.01 -10.68 17.00
N ILE A 31 3.45 -9.72 16.25
CA ILE A 31 2.15 -9.13 16.50
C ILE A 31 1.06 -10.02 15.91
N ASP A 32 0.01 -10.23 16.69
CA ASP A 32 -1.18 -10.92 16.18
C ASP A 32 -2.01 -9.99 15.28
N PHE A 33 -2.39 -10.51 14.11
CA PHE A 33 -3.19 -9.79 13.13
C PHE A 33 -4.08 -10.75 12.33
N GLN A 34 -5.16 -10.23 11.77
CA GLN A 34 -5.95 -10.92 10.77
C GLN A 34 -5.52 -10.45 9.37
N PHE A 35 -5.11 -11.39 8.50
CA PHE A 35 -4.77 -11.09 7.11
C PHE A 35 -5.99 -11.30 6.21
N ILE A 36 -6.46 -10.23 5.57
CA ILE A 36 -7.69 -10.20 4.77
C ILE A 36 -7.34 -9.92 3.32
N CYS A 37 -7.76 -10.78 2.41
CA CYS A 37 -7.62 -10.56 0.98
C CYS A 37 -8.98 -10.36 0.31
N LEU A 38 -9.13 -9.28 -0.44
CA LEU A 38 -10.25 -9.08 -1.35
C LEU A 38 -9.90 -9.72 -2.69
N SER A 39 -10.60 -10.81 -3.04
CA SER A 39 -10.30 -11.63 -4.22
C SER A 39 -11.50 -12.47 -4.64
N ASP A 40 -11.71 -12.66 -5.95
CA ASP A 40 -12.65 -13.63 -6.48
C ASP A 40 -12.02 -15.02 -6.71
N THR A 41 -10.72 -15.13 -6.45
CA THR A 41 -9.95 -16.39 -6.54
C THR A 41 -9.58 -16.84 -5.12
N ASP A 42 -9.52 -18.14 -4.92
CA ASP A 42 -9.01 -18.71 -3.67
C ASP A 42 -7.51 -18.42 -3.51
N VAL A 43 -7.16 -17.76 -2.41
CA VAL A 43 -5.78 -17.34 -2.09
C VAL A 43 -5.49 -17.57 -0.61
N LYS A 44 -4.22 -17.65 -0.25
CA LYS A 44 -3.79 -17.85 1.14
C LYS A 44 -4.02 -16.60 1.98
N ALA A 45 -5.11 -16.57 2.73
CA ALA A 45 -5.46 -15.51 3.68
C ALA A 45 -6.28 -16.09 4.84
N ASP A 46 -6.29 -15.39 6.00
CA ASP A 46 -7.16 -15.78 7.12
C ASP A 46 -8.64 -15.55 6.78
N LEU A 47 -8.89 -14.59 5.89
CA LEU A 47 -10.21 -14.29 5.37
C LEU A 47 -10.11 -13.83 3.92
N VAL A 48 -10.80 -14.53 3.01
CA VAL A 48 -10.97 -14.12 1.63
C VAL A 48 -12.36 -13.51 1.48
N LEU A 49 -12.43 -12.29 0.97
CA LEU A 49 -13.69 -11.61 0.66
C LEU A 49 -13.83 -11.48 -0.85
N PRO A 50 -14.95 -11.87 -1.41
CA PRO A 50 -15.20 -11.71 -2.83
C PRO A 50 -15.39 -10.23 -3.20
N TYR A 51 -15.17 -9.88 -4.46
CA TYR A 51 -15.40 -8.50 -4.92
C TYR A 51 -16.85 -8.06 -4.77
N ASN A 52 -17.77 -8.99 -4.73
CA ASN A 52 -19.22 -8.79 -4.64
C ASN A 52 -19.62 -7.42 -5.14
N HIS A 53 -19.59 -7.27 -6.47
CA HIS A 53 -20.55 -6.65 -6.94
C HIS A 53 -20.72 -5.28 -7.33
N ASN A 54 -19.78 -4.46 -7.16
CA ASN A 54 -19.69 -3.20 -7.87
C ASN A 54 -18.88 -3.47 -9.14
N SER A 55 -19.52 -3.98 -10.16
CA SER A 55 -18.91 -4.25 -11.48
C SER A 55 -18.24 -3.02 -12.12
N ASN A 56 -18.54 -1.83 -11.58
CA ASN A 56 -17.97 -0.55 -12.01
C ASN A 56 -16.69 -0.14 -11.26
N ILE A 57 -16.23 -0.89 -10.26
CA ILE A 57 -14.95 -0.66 -9.60
C ILE A 57 -13.89 -1.58 -10.20
N VAL A 58 -12.73 -1.02 -10.57
CA VAL A 58 -11.71 -1.71 -11.34
C VAL A 58 -10.42 -1.88 -10.54
N LYS A 59 -9.90 -3.11 -10.49
CA LYS A 59 -8.57 -3.45 -9.99
C LYS A 59 -8.29 -2.91 -8.57
N HIS A 60 -7.14 -2.22 -8.42
CA HIS A 60 -6.67 -1.68 -7.14
C HIS A 60 -7.59 -0.62 -6.51
N TRP A 61 -8.55 -0.06 -7.25
CA TRP A 61 -9.54 0.84 -6.68
C TRP A 61 -10.43 0.15 -5.63
N HIS A 62 -10.51 -1.16 -5.68
CA HIS A 62 -11.19 -1.95 -4.64
C HIS A 62 -10.56 -1.79 -3.24
N LYS A 63 -9.30 -1.32 -3.13
CA LYS A 63 -8.69 -0.98 -1.83
C LYS A 63 -9.51 0.03 -1.04
N LEU A 64 -10.21 0.93 -1.73
CA LEU A 64 -11.03 1.96 -1.09
C LEU A 64 -12.17 1.39 -0.25
N LYS A 65 -12.62 0.15 -0.51
CA LYS A 65 -13.64 -0.53 0.31
C LYS A 65 -13.22 -0.66 1.77
N PHE A 66 -11.93 -0.80 2.05
CA PHE A 66 -11.41 -0.93 3.40
C PHE A 66 -11.54 0.35 4.23
N PHE A 67 -11.75 1.51 3.62
CA PHE A 67 -12.09 2.74 4.33
C PHE A 67 -13.55 2.74 4.84
N SER A 68 -14.39 1.85 4.34
CA SER A 68 -15.74 1.65 4.87
C SER A 68 -15.70 0.82 6.16
N PRO A 69 -16.21 1.34 7.28
CA PRO A 69 -16.22 0.59 8.54
C PRO A 69 -17.16 -0.62 8.52
N GLN A 70 -18.08 -0.70 7.54
CA GLN A 70 -18.98 -1.84 7.34
C GLN A 70 -18.32 -2.97 6.55
N PHE A 71 -17.17 -2.74 5.94
CA PHE A 71 -16.48 -3.72 5.13
C PHE A 71 -15.42 -4.48 5.94
N ALA A 72 -15.18 -5.76 5.59
CA ALA A 72 -14.17 -6.61 6.20
C ALA A 72 -14.33 -6.84 7.72
N TYR A 73 -15.58 -6.88 8.21
CA TYR A 73 -15.90 -7.13 9.61
C TYR A 73 -15.10 -6.24 10.58
N GLN A 74 -14.94 -4.98 10.24
CA GLN A 74 -14.24 -4.01 11.07
C GLN A 74 -15.06 -3.68 12.31
N ASN A 75 -14.37 -3.55 13.45
CA ASN A 75 -14.95 -3.05 14.68
C ASN A 75 -14.43 -1.64 14.98
N PRO A 76 -15.20 -0.80 15.69
CA PRO A 76 -14.69 0.48 16.18
C PRO A 76 -13.38 0.29 16.96
N GLY A 77 -12.35 1.07 16.61
CA GLY A 77 -11.04 1.01 17.25
C GLY A 77 -10.06 -0.02 16.66
N ASP A 78 -10.48 -0.86 15.71
CA ASP A 78 -9.54 -1.70 14.96
C ASP A 78 -8.51 -0.81 14.23
N ASP A 79 -7.27 -1.27 14.20
CA ASP A 79 -6.24 -0.74 13.31
C ASP A 79 -6.34 -1.44 11.96
N ILE A 80 -6.51 -0.67 10.91
CA ILE A 80 -6.59 -1.16 9.54
C ILE A 80 -5.31 -0.80 8.82
N ILE A 81 -4.65 -1.79 8.27
CA ILE A 81 -3.51 -1.63 7.36
C ILE A 81 -3.92 -2.14 5.99
N ILE A 82 -3.69 -1.36 4.95
CA ILE A 82 -3.82 -1.79 3.55
C ILE A 82 -2.43 -1.88 2.96
N MET A 83 -2.06 -3.02 2.37
CA MET A 83 -0.77 -3.25 1.72
C MET A 83 -0.94 -3.71 0.28
N ASP A 84 -0.06 -3.24 -0.61
CA ASP A 84 0.04 -3.79 -1.97
C ASP A 84 0.73 -5.15 -1.94
N ILE A 85 0.35 -6.03 -2.87
CA ILE A 85 0.86 -7.41 -2.95
C ILE A 85 2.26 -7.53 -3.52
N ASP A 86 2.78 -6.47 -4.14
CA ASP A 86 4.13 -6.40 -4.70
C ASP A 86 5.16 -5.86 -3.69
N GLN A 87 4.94 -6.17 -2.42
CA GLN A 87 5.84 -5.86 -1.32
C GLN A 87 6.45 -7.12 -0.74
N VAL A 88 7.71 -7.03 -0.34
CA VAL A 88 8.44 -8.09 0.37
C VAL A 88 8.87 -7.56 1.74
N ILE A 89 8.52 -8.31 2.79
CA ILE A 89 8.94 -8.01 4.15
C ILE A 89 10.30 -8.69 4.37
N VAL A 90 11.31 -7.92 4.72
CA VAL A 90 12.70 -8.42 4.79
C VAL A 90 13.29 -8.47 6.19
N ASN A 91 12.69 -7.74 7.13
CA ASN A 91 13.09 -7.74 8.54
C ASN A 91 11.84 -7.68 9.45
N ASN A 92 12.06 -7.69 10.76
CA ASN A 92 10.99 -7.51 11.73
C ASN A 92 10.17 -6.24 11.40
N ILE A 93 8.85 -6.42 11.27
CA ILE A 93 7.92 -5.37 10.85
C ILE A 93 7.10 -4.79 12.01
N ASP A 94 7.31 -5.26 13.23
CA ASP A 94 6.47 -4.91 14.38
C ASP A 94 6.36 -3.40 14.63
N ASP A 95 7.46 -2.65 14.46
CA ASP A 95 7.42 -1.19 14.62
C ASP A 95 6.49 -0.52 13.60
N LEU A 96 6.44 -1.04 12.36
CA LEU A 96 5.54 -0.53 11.33
C LEU A 96 4.09 -0.91 11.63
N LEU A 97 3.85 -2.15 12.05
CA LEU A 97 2.51 -2.63 12.40
C LEU A 97 1.96 -1.92 13.64
N ASN A 98 2.82 -1.62 14.63
CA ASN A 98 2.47 -0.88 15.85
C ASN A 98 2.63 0.64 15.72
N TYR A 99 3.02 1.15 14.54
CA TYR A 99 3.20 2.58 14.38
C TYR A 99 1.95 3.33 14.86
N PRO A 100 2.08 4.33 15.74
CA PRO A 100 0.91 5.01 16.30
C PRO A 100 0.04 5.63 15.22
N VAL A 101 -1.27 5.50 15.37
CA VAL A 101 -2.25 6.16 14.50
C VAL A 101 -3.42 6.68 15.33
N GLU A 102 -3.78 7.94 15.10
CA GLU A 102 -4.87 8.62 15.78
C GLU A 102 -6.17 8.59 14.95
N GLN A 103 -7.26 9.09 15.52
CA GLN A 103 -8.49 9.32 14.78
C GLN A 103 -8.26 10.41 13.71
N ASN A 104 -8.87 10.23 12.54
CA ASN A 104 -8.73 11.13 11.41
C ASN A 104 -7.28 11.28 10.88
N GLU A 105 -6.46 10.27 11.08
CA GLU A 105 -5.08 10.22 10.64
C GLU A 105 -4.86 9.10 9.64
N LEU A 106 -4.14 9.42 8.54
CA LEU A 106 -3.57 8.45 7.62
C LEU A 106 -2.06 8.36 7.86
N VAL A 107 -1.60 7.19 8.28
CA VAL A 107 -0.18 6.86 8.33
C VAL A 107 0.19 6.11 7.06
N THR A 108 1.27 6.52 6.40
CA THR A 108 1.76 5.90 5.16
C THR A 108 3.25 6.15 5.01
N TYR A 109 3.89 5.68 3.96
CA TYR A 109 5.27 6.05 3.70
C TYR A 109 5.41 7.09 2.59
N GLY A 110 6.45 7.91 2.72
CA GLY A 110 6.77 8.96 1.77
C GLY A 110 7.12 8.39 0.40
N GLN A 111 6.83 9.17 -0.63
CA GLN A 111 7.23 8.87 -2.00
C GLN A 111 8.49 9.65 -2.36
N TRP A 112 9.58 9.40 -1.64
CA TRP A 112 10.84 10.13 -1.75
C TRP A 112 11.58 9.94 -3.07
N TRP A 113 11.14 9.02 -3.91
CA TRP A 113 11.69 8.83 -5.26
C TRP A 113 10.96 9.65 -6.36
N THR A 114 10.02 10.49 -6.00
CA THR A 114 9.29 11.39 -6.91
C THR A 114 8.73 12.60 -6.18
N ASP A 115 8.53 13.69 -6.90
CA ASP A 115 7.92 14.93 -6.38
C ASP A 115 6.41 15.02 -6.65
N ARG A 116 5.84 14.02 -7.31
CA ARG A 116 4.45 14.10 -7.79
C ARG A 116 3.42 14.01 -6.67
N LEU A 117 3.70 13.21 -5.64
CA LEU A 117 2.83 13.02 -4.49
C LEU A 117 3.63 12.96 -3.21
N LYS A 118 2.99 13.30 -2.09
CA LYS A 118 3.63 13.26 -0.77
C LYS A 118 3.90 11.85 -0.27
N PHE A 119 3.05 10.88 -0.65
CA PHE A 119 3.10 9.52 -0.15
C PHE A 119 2.91 8.46 -1.25
N ASN A 120 3.21 7.21 -0.91
CA ASN A 120 2.98 6.04 -1.75
C ASN A 120 1.73 5.28 -1.33
N GLY A 121 0.90 4.88 -2.30
CA GLY A 121 -0.34 4.13 -2.08
C GLY A 121 -0.18 2.65 -1.74
N GLY A 122 1.06 2.17 -1.61
CA GLY A 122 1.32 0.77 -1.29
C GLY A 122 1.11 0.40 0.18
N PHE A 123 0.98 1.39 1.06
CA PHE A 123 0.73 1.20 2.48
C PHE A 123 -0.16 2.32 3.02
N TYR A 124 -1.24 1.94 3.70
CA TYR A 124 -2.09 2.84 4.46
C TYR A 124 -2.37 2.24 5.81
N LYS A 125 -2.24 3.02 6.89
CA LYS A 125 -2.70 2.63 8.23
C LYS A 125 -3.62 3.71 8.80
N PHE A 126 -4.75 3.29 9.38
CA PHE A 126 -5.75 4.18 9.97
C PHE A 126 -6.64 3.43 10.97
N LYS A 127 -7.36 4.17 11.81
CA LYS A 127 -8.41 3.59 12.69
C LYS A 127 -9.68 3.31 11.90
N SER A 128 -10.30 2.16 12.12
CA SER A 128 -11.56 1.79 11.48
C SER A 128 -12.59 2.92 11.57
N GLY A 129 -13.14 3.28 10.42
CA GLY A 129 -14.16 4.32 10.27
C GLY A 129 -13.66 5.76 10.35
N SER A 130 -12.42 6.01 10.78
CA SER A 130 -11.90 7.38 10.96
C SER A 130 -11.76 8.15 9.64
N LEU A 131 -11.52 7.45 8.54
CA LEU A 131 -11.33 8.04 7.20
C LEU A 131 -12.47 7.66 6.24
N ARG A 132 -13.66 7.35 6.76
CA ARG A 132 -14.78 6.82 5.98
C ARG A 132 -15.20 7.68 4.79
N LYS A 133 -15.01 9.00 4.86
CA LYS A 133 -15.35 9.91 3.76
C LYS A 133 -14.55 9.63 2.48
N ILE A 134 -13.38 9.02 2.57
CA ILE A 134 -12.64 8.55 1.39
C ILE A 134 -13.48 7.55 0.59
N TRP A 135 -14.16 6.62 1.28
CA TRP A 135 -15.08 5.67 0.65
C TRP A 135 -16.41 6.31 0.29
N ASP A 136 -17.04 7.05 1.21
CA ASP A 136 -18.35 7.63 1.01
C ASP A 136 -18.40 8.53 -0.24
N ASP A 137 -17.37 9.35 -0.45
CA ASP A 137 -17.27 10.20 -1.64
C ASP A 137 -16.99 9.41 -2.92
N PHE A 138 -16.21 8.33 -2.82
CA PHE A 138 -15.91 7.49 -3.98
C PHE A 138 -17.15 6.81 -4.55
N VAL A 139 -17.98 6.23 -3.67
CA VAL A 139 -19.15 5.46 -4.11
C VAL A 139 -20.25 6.29 -4.73
N LEU A 140 -20.24 7.61 -4.57
CA LEU A 140 -21.19 8.50 -5.23
C LEU A 140 -21.01 8.51 -6.76
N ASN A 141 -19.77 8.35 -7.24
CA ASN A 141 -19.48 8.24 -8.67
C ASN A 141 -18.14 7.55 -8.93
N PRO A 142 -18.07 6.21 -8.76
CA PRO A 142 -16.83 5.45 -8.93
C PRO A 142 -16.24 5.57 -10.34
N GLU A 143 -17.07 5.55 -11.37
CA GLU A 143 -16.60 5.63 -12.77
C GLU A 143 -15.91 6.96 -13.05
N PHE A 144 -16.48 8.06 -12.56
CA PHE A 144 -15.85 9.38 -12.68
C PHE A 144 -14.46 9.41 -12.05
N TRP A 145 -14.32 8.96 -10.79
CA TRP A 145 -13.06 9.04 -10.06
C TRP A 145 -11.97 8.16 -10.67
N GLN A 146 -12.31 6.97 -11.12
CA GLN A 146 -11.38 6.03 -11.75
C GLN A 146 -10.77 6.56 -13.06
N LEU A 147 -11.48 7.45 -13.75
CA LEU A 147 -11.04 8.04 -15.01
C LEU A 147 -10.51 9.45 -14.86
N HIS A 148 -10.85 10.16 -13.78
CA HIS A 148 -10.60 11.59 -13.59
C HIS A 148 -9.13 11.96 -13.78
N TYR A 149 -8.22 11.24 -13.14
CA TYR A 149 -6.78 11.56 -13.19
C TYR A 149 -6.15 11.24 -14.54
N TYR A 150 -6.63 10.21 -15.21
CA TYR A 150 -6.23 9.91 -16.59
C TYR A 150 -6.73 10.98 -17.58
N ASN A 151 -7.98 11.32 -17.48
CA ASN A 151 -8.60 12.34 -18.36
C ASN A 151 -7.97 13.71 -18.18
N LYS A 152 -7.43 14.02 -17.00
CA LYS A 152 -6.67 15.25 -16.72
C LYS A 152 -5.19 15.17 -17.06
N GLY A 153 -4.69 14.06 -17.60
CA GLY A 153 -3.27 13.87 -17.91
C GLY A 153 -2.34 13.76 -16.69
N ILE A 154 -2.91 13.57 -15.48
CA ILE A 154 -2.13 13.45 -14.25
C ILE A 154 -1.45 12.07 -14.17
N VAL A 155 -2.11 11.04 -14.68
CA VAL A 155 -1.58 9.68 -14.77
C VAL A 155 -1.57 9.18 -16.20
N HIS A 156 -0.59 8.33 -16.56
CA HIS A 156 -0.37 7.90 -17.94
C HIS A 156 -1.24 6.72 -18.39
N LYS A 157 -1.87 6.01 -17.45
CA LYS A 157 -2.67 4.82 -17.76
C LYS A 157 -4.10 4.98 -17.25
N LYS A 158 -5.04 4.51 -18.08
CA LYS A 158 -6.46 4.43 -17.72
C LYS A 158 -6.64 3.61 -16.44
N TYR A 159 -7.50 4.09 -15.56
CA TYR A 159 -7.78 3.50 -14.24
C TYR A 159 -6.64 3.57 -13.23
N TYR A 160 -5.56 4.30 -13.50
CA TYR A 160 -4.58 4.68 -12.48
C TYR A 160 -5.02 5.97 -11.81
N GLY A 161 -4.53 6.22 -10.58
CA GLY A 161 -4.86 7.46 -9.86
C GLY A 161 -5.55 7.25 -8.52
N GLU A 162 -5.73 6.01 -8.05
CA GLU A 162 -6.27 5.74 -6.71
C GLU A 162 -5.48 6.47 -5.63
N GLN A 163 -4.16 6.43 -5.69
CA GLN A 163 -3.28 7.15 -4.78
C GLN A 163 -3.47 8.69 -4.86
N ASN A 164 -3.69 9.24 -6.05
CA ASN A 164 -4.03 10.66 -6.23
C ASN A 164 -5.38 10.99 -5.58
N TYR A 165 -6.36 10.09 -5.73
CA TYR A 165 -7.67 10.23 -5.11
C TYR A 165 -7.56 10.28 -3.59
N VAL A 166 -6.88 9.30 -2.96
CA VAL A 166 -6.68 9.27 -1.52
C VAL A 166 -5.96 10.55 -1.04
N ASN A 167 -4.89 10.98 -1.75
CA ASN A 167 -4.18 12.21 -1.41
C ASN A 167 -5.09 13.45 -1.46
N ASN A 168 -5.93 13.55 -2.48
CA ASN A 168 -6.86 14.66 -2.58
C ASN A 168 -7.90 14.65 -1.45
N LYS A 169 -8.44 13.47 -1.11
CA LYS A 169 -9.43 13.34 -0.03
C LYS A 169 -8.84 13.57 1.36
N VAL A 170 -7.60 13.18 1.59
CA VAL A 170 -6.87 13.51 2.82
C VAL A 170 -6.78 15.03 3.01
N ASN A 171 -6.45 15.77 1.95
CA ASN A 171 -6.38 17.24 1.99
C ASN A 171 -7.78 17.87 2.11
N GLU A 172 -8.75 17.41 1.32
CA GLU A 172 -10.12 17.96 1.28
C GLU A 172 -10.83 17.84 2.64
N HIS A 173 -10.66 16.71 3.31
CA HIS A 173 -11.27 16.47 4.63
C HIS A 173 -10.37 16.88 5.81
N ASN A 174 -9.23 17.52 5.54
CA ASN A 174 -8.26 17.93 6.57
C ASN A 174 -7.82 16.78 7.49
N TYR A 175 -7.66 15.59 6.95
CA TYR A 175 -7.12 14.47 7.69
C TYR A 175 -5.62 14.68 7.93
N LYS A 176 -5.15 14.30 9.11
CA LYS A 176 -3.73 14.31 9.45
C LYS A 176 -3.01 13.28 8.57
N LEU A 177 -1.90 13.69 7.95
CA LEU A 177 -1.02 12.80 7.19
C LEU A 177 0.30 12.64 7.93
N THR A 178 0.63 11.41 8.30
CA THR A 178 1.89 11.07 8.95
C THR A 178 2.68 10.09 8.06
N LEU A 179 3.96 10.40 7.86
CA LEU A 179 4.87 9.56 7.10
C LEU A 179 5.71 8.72 8.06
N THR A 180 5.82 7.43 7.77
CA THR A 180 6.75 6.55 8.50
C THR A 180 8.20 6.92 8.23
N PRO A 181 9.17 6.49 9.05
CA PRO A 181 10.60 6.68 8.76
C PRO A 181 10.97 6.18 7.38
N SER A 182 11.70 7.02 6.63
CA SER A 182 12.03 6.74 5.23
C SER A 182 12.95 5.53 5.04
N GLU A 183 13.75 5.20 6.07
CA GLU A 183 14.64 4.05 6.07
C GLU A 183 13.94 2.69 6.19
N TRP A 184 12.64 2.66 6.52
CA TRP A 184 11.88 1.42 6.68
C TRP A 184 11.41 0.81 5.37
N ILE A 185 11.37 1.59 4.30
CA ILE A 185 10.93 1.13 3.00
C ILE A 185 11.83 1.60 1.88
N THR A 186 12.04 0.75 0.91
CA THR A 186 12.68 1.11 -0.36
C THR A 186 11.85 0.69 -1.55
N LYS A 187 12.09 1.37 -2.66
CA LYS A 187 11.60 0.96 -3.97
C LYS A 187 12.68 0.14 -4.67
N TYR A 188 12.32 -1.08 -5.09
CA TYR A 188 13.20 -1.88 -5.94
C TYR A 188 13.08 -1.46 -7.42
N THR A 189 14.21 -1.38 -8.11
CA THR A 189 14.27 -1.28 -9.56
C THR A 189 15.26 -2.30 -10.11
N ASP A 190 15.00 -2.89 -11.28
CA ASP A 190 15.89 -3.87 -11.90
C ASP A 190 17.16 -3.23 -12.49
N ASN A 191 17.22 -1.90 -12.53
CA ASN A 191 18.33 -1.15 -13.10
C ASN A 191 19.23 -0.58 -12.01
N TYR A 192 20.37 -1.25 -11.78
CA TYR A 192 21.36 -0.82 -10.79
C TYR A 192 21.85 0.62 -10.99
N LYS A 193 22.06 1.05 -12.24
CA LYS A 193 22.50 2.43 -12.54
C LYS A 193 21.43 3.46 -12.18
N GLU A 194 20.17 3.13 -12.42
CA GLU A 194 19.03 3.94 -12.02
C GLU A 194 18.93 4.02 -10.50
N ASN A 195 19.09 2.88 -9.81
CA ASN A 195 19.12 2.83 -8.35
C ASN A 195 20.19 3.72 -7.74
N LEU A 196 21.43 3.67 -8.27
CA LEU A 196 22.53 4.54 -7.80
C LEU A 196 22.24 6.02 -8.01
N LYS A 197 21.68 6.39 -9.17
CA LYS A 197 21.29 7.76 -9.46
C LYS A 197 20.16 8.24 -8.52
N LEU A 198 19.15 7.42 -8.34
CA LEU A 198 18.04 7.70 -7.44
C LEU A 198 18.52 7.86 -6.00
N ASN A 199 19.37 6.95 -5.51
CA ASN A 199 19.92 7.01 -4.17
C ASN A 199 20.62 8.33 -3.89
N LYS A 200 21.54 8.74 -4.75
CA LYS A 200 22.27 10.00 -4.59
C LYS A 200 21.32 11.20 -4.55
N MET A 201 20.36 11.22 -5.46
CA MET A 201 19.38 12.30 -5.54
C MET A 201 18.53 12.38 -4.27
N TYR A 202 18.08 11.24 -3.75
CA TYR A 202 17.21 11.21 -2.56
C TYR A 202 17.97 11.49 -1.28
N MET A 203 19.18 10.95 -1.12
CA MET A 203 20.02 11.27 0.02
C MET A 203 20.26 12.78 0.14
N GLN A 204 20.54 13.45 -0.99
CA GLN A 204 20.72 14.91 -1.02
C GLN A 204 19.42 15.66 -0.72
N LYS A 205 18.33 15.27 -1.37
CA LYS A 205 17.05 15.98 -1.28
C LYS A 205 16.39 15.88 0.10
N PHE A 206 16.46 14.71 0.72
CA PHE A 206 15.77 14.43 1.99
C PHE A 206 16.72 14.39 3.20
N ASN A 207 17.98 14.73 2.99
CA ASN A 207 19.01 14.72 4.03
C ASN A 207 18.99 13.40 4.85
N THR A 208 18.95 12.27 4.15
CA THR A 208 18.91 10.93 4.74
C THR A 208 20.16 10.14 4.34
N ASP A 209 20.62 9.28 5.22
CA ASP A 209 21.70 8.31 4.98
C ASP A 209 21.17 6.98 4.40
N TYR A 210 19.86 6.87 4.27
CA TYR A 210 19.21 5.69 3.73
C TYR A 210 19.54 5.46 2.25
N MET A 211 19.94 4.25 1.91
CA MET A 211 20.27 3.83 0.55
C MET A 211 19.25 2.84 0.01
N ILE A 212 18.79 3.05 -1.22
CA ILE A 212 17.99 2.09 -1.97
C ILE A 212 18.96 1.03 -2.52
N LEU A 213 18.92 -0.16 -1.97
CA LEU A 213 19.77 -1.25 -2.38
C LEU A 213 19.01 -2.22 -3.28
N ASP A 214 19.66 -2.72 -4.32
CA ASP A 214 19.08 -3.71 -5.20
C ASP A 214 19.32 -5.15 -4.68
N LYS A 215 20.27 -5.36 -3.79
CA LYS A 215 20.67 -6.69 -3.30
C LYS A 215 20.96 -6.77 -1.81
N GLU A 216 21.25 -5.67 -1.16
CA GLU A 216 21.60 -5.69 0.26
C GLU A 216 20.46 -5.10 1.09
N VAL A 217 20.04 -5.86 2.09
CA VAL A 217 19.05 -5.47 3.07
C VAL A 217 19.78 -5.08 4.35
N ASN A 218 19.63 -3.83 4.77
CA ASN A 218 20.16 -3.39 6.05
C ASN A 218 19.15 -3.66 7.17
N ASP A 219 19.58 -3.59 8.43
CA ASP A 219 18.78 -3.89 9.62
C ASP A 219 17.61 -2.93 9.86
N LYS A 220 17.63 -1.71 9.29
CA LYS A 220 16.54 -0.73 9.39
C LYS A 220 15.45 -0.98 8.36
N LEU A 221 15.80 -1.55 7.20
CA LEU A 221 14.86 -1.79 6.12
C LEU A 221 13.85 -2.87 6.51
N LYS A 222 12.56 -2.57 6.41
CA LYS A 222 11.46 -3.50 6.72
C LYS A 222 10.76 -4.02 5.47
N VAL A 223 10.59 -3.17 4.47
CA VAL A 223 9.81 -3.45 3.27
C VAL A 223 10.54 -3.04 2.00
N ILE A 224 10.57 -3.94 1.02
CA ILE A 224 10.97 -3.65 -0.36
C ILE A 224 9.71 -3.61 -1.23
N HIS A 225 9.45 -2.49 -1.89
CA HIS A 225 8.30 -2.32 -2.77
C HIS A 225 8.71 -2.44 -4.25
N PHE A 226 8.19 -3.47 -4.92
CA PHE A 226 8.45 -3.76 -6.34
C PHE A 226 7.45 -3.02 -7.24
N THR A 227 7.55 -1.71 -7.28
CA THR A 227 6.57 -0.89 -8.01
C THR A 227 6.69 -1.02 -9.52
N GLY A 228 5.58 -1.10 -10.20
CA GLY A 228 5.47 -0.99 -11.66
C GLY A 228 5.03 -2.27 -12.34
N VAL A 229 4.24 -2.07 -13.39
CA VAL A 229 3.67 -3.14 -14.21
C VAL A 229 4.77 -3.95 -14.87
N GLY A 230 4.73 -5.27 -14.68
CA GLY A 230 5.67 -6.22 -15.31
C GLY A 230 6.96 -6.45 -14.52
N ARG A 231 7.14 -5.80 -13.37
CA ARG A 231 8.26 -6.11 -12.47
C ARG A 231 7.91 -7.33 -11.65
N LYS A 232 8.72 -8.37 -11.78
CA LYS A 232 8.63 -9.55 -10.93
C LYS A 232 9.38 -9.28 -9.62
N ILE A 233 8.87 -9.81 -8.52
CA ILE A 233 9.63 -9.87 -7.27
C ILE A 233 10.91 -10.66 -7.56
N ASN A 234 12.06 -10.06 -7.26
CA ASN A 234 13.33 -10.73 -7.45
C ASN A 234 13.43 -11.89 -6.46
N GLU A 235 13.75 -13.08 -6.96
CA GLU A 235 13.83 -14.31 -6.18
C GLU A 235 14.83 -14.22 -5.01
N ASN A 236 15.85 -13.37 -5.11
CA ASN A 236 16.81 -13.14 -4.02
C ASN A 236 16.20 -12.54 -2.75
N TYR A 237 14.98 -12.00 -2.83
CA TYR A 237 14.24 -11.43 -1.69
C TYR A 237 13.03 -12.26 -1.28
N LEU A 238 12.93 -13.49 -1.78
CA LEU A 238 11.82 -14.41 -1.52
C LEU A 238 12.09 -15.37 -0.35
N LEU A 239 12.79 -14.94 0.66
CA LEU A 239 13.16 -15.75 1.81
C LEU A 239 12.03 -15.86 2.83
#